data_ecb2ba6c7b57939fe30e807dd94c4dba
#
_entry.id   ecb2ba6c7b57939fe30e807dd94c4dba
#
_cell.length_a   1.000
_cell.length_b   1.000
_cell.length_c   1.000
_cell.angle_alpha   90.00
_cell.angle_beta   90.00
_cell.angle_gamma   90.00
#
_symmetry.space_group_name_H-M   'P 1'
#
loop_
_entity.id
_entity.type
_entity.pdbx_description
1 polymer ?
#
loop_
_entity_poly.entity_id
_entity_poly.type
_entity_poly.pdbx_seq_one_letter_code
_entity_poly.pdbx_strand_id
1 'polypeptide(L)'
;MAESKVEHLLDSIHFPEDLRHLSQDKLEQVCADLRQYIIDVLSENPGHLGASLGTVELTVALHYVFNTPYDRIVWDVGHQAYGHKILTGRKDIFHTLRKFKGISGFPNPAESEYDAFIAGHASNSISAAMGMSVASALKKELDRHVIAVIGDGAMTGGLAFEGLNNASANPNNLLIILNDNDMAIDHSVGGLSQYLVDITTSQAYNKMRYDVYRGLKKIKLINNDRRENILRFNNSLKALLTQQHNLFEGFSIRYFGPVDGHDVNYLVKVLNDIKDMLGPKLLHIKTNKGKGFKPAEESATEWHAPGKFNKETGQRIIVRKLDEPQLYQDVFGHTLVELAEKDERIVGVTPAMPSGCSMTYMMKAFPDRAFDVGIAEGHSVTFSAGLAKEGMIPFCNVYSSFMQRAYDMVIHDVALQKLHMVICLDRAGLVGEDGATHHGVFDLAYLRPIPNLVIASPLNELDLRNLMYTGYAAFNGPFVIRYPRGKGEMKDWRNEMQVLPIGKGKKLRDGDDIAVLSIGPIGNEVIKAIEMVKEEGVSIAHYDMIYLKPLDEELLHEIGRKYNRIITVENGVIKGGFGSAGLEIMADNGYTPHVKRIGVPDAFIEHGSIPELYQLCGMDAESIAKQLKKEN
;
A
#
# COMPACT_ATOMS: atom_id res chain seq x y z
N MET A 1 42.34 -27.09 12.99
CA MET A 1 41.31 -27.67 12.11
C MET A 1 40.83 -26.51 11.24
N ALA A 2 41.01 -26.61 9.92
CA ALA A 2 40.54 -25.58 9.01
C ALA A 2 39.01 -25.60 9.07
N GLU A 3 38.38 -24.49 9.43
CA GLU A 3 36.96 -24.28 9.23
C GLU A 3 36.69 -24.45 7.74
N SER A 4 35.95 -25.50 7.38
CA SER A 4 35.43 -25.65 6.04
C SER A 4 34.51 -24.43 5.80
N LYS A 5 34.93 -23.50 4.94
CA LYS A 5 34.02 -22.47 4.41
C LYS A 5 32.82 -23.21 3.84
N VAL A 6 31.68 -23.05 4.47
CA VAL A 6 30.40 -23.49 3.89
C VAL A 6 30.26 -22.66 2.60
N GLU A 7 30.38 -23.31 1.46
CA GLU A 7 30.22 -22.68 0.15
C GLU A 7 28.75 -22.39 -0.03
N HIS A 8 28.34 -21.11 0.06
CA HIS A 8 26.98 -20.70 -0.18
C HIS A 8 26.70 -20.67 -1.69
N LEU A 9 25.79 -21.50 -2.16
CA LEU A 9 25.44 -21.58 -3.59
C LEU A 9 24.92 -20.23 -4.12
N LEU A 10 24.27 -19.44 -3.27
CA LEU A 10 23.80 -18.10 -3.62
C LEU A 10 24.92 -17.16 -4.06
N ASP A 11 26.18 -17.38 -3.62
CA ASP A 11 27.32 -16.55 -3.99
C ASP A 11 27.63 -16.63 -5.50
N SER A 12 27.38 -17.77 -6.11
CA SER A 12 27.56 -18.01 -7.55
C SER A 12 26.36 -17.59 -8.42
N ILE A 13 25.25 -17.17 -7.81
CA ILE A 13 24.03 -16.79 -8.53
C ILE A 13 23.93 -15.27 -8.57
N HIS A 14 24.07 -14.69 -9.75
CA HIS A 14 23.87 -13.25 -10.01
C HIS A 14 22.56 -13.00 -10.76
N PHE A 15 22.20 -13.87 -11.70
CA PHE A 15 21.00 -13.78 -12.52
C PHE A 15 20.26 -15.12 -12.58
N PRO A 16 18.99 -15.13 -12.97
CA PRO A 16 18.21 -16.37 -13.09
C PRO A 16 18.81 -17.41 -14.03
N GLU A 17 19.66 -17.01 -14.98
CA GLU A 17 20.38 -17.92 -15.86
C GLU A 17 21.35 -18.81 -15.07
N ASP A 18 22.09 -18.24 -14.11
CA ASP A 18 23.01 -19.00 -13.25
C ASP A 18 22.24 -20.06 -12.45
N LEU A 19 21.07 -19.68 -11.93
CA LEU A 19 20.18 -20.60 -11.19
C LEU A 19 19.72 -21.78 -12.07
N ARG A 20 19.37 -21.51 -13.35
CA ARG A 20 18.93 -22.57 -14.29
C ARG A 20 20.02 -23.54 -14.69
N HIS A 21 21.30 -23.19 -14.51
CA HIS A 21 22.43 -24.09 -14.74
C HIS A 21 22.66 -25.08 -13.58
N LEU A 22 22.05 -24.86 -12.43
CA LEU A 22 22.16 -25.78 -11.29
C LEU A 22 21.29 -27.03 -11.50
N SER A 23 21.71 -28.16 -10.96
CA SER A 23 20.87 -29.35 -10.87
C SER A 23 19.76 -29.14 -9.82
N GLN A 24 18.59 -29.76 -10.06
CA GLN A 24 17.40 -29.55 -9.24
C GLN A 24 17.60 -29.90 -7.77
N ASP A 25 18.49 -30.88 -7.45
CA ASP A 25 18.81 -31.29 -6.09
C ASP A 25 19.51 -30.17 -5.26
N LYS A 26 20.03 -29.13 -5.92
CA LYS A 26 20.67 -27.98 -5.27
C LYS A 26 19.70 -26.87 -4.87
N LEU A 27 18.48 -26.89 -5.36
CA LEU A 27 17.54 -25.79 -5.15
C LEU A 27 17.12 -25.62 -3.69
N GLU A 28 17.06 -26.67 -2.89
CA GLU A 28 16.79 -26.57 -1.45
C GLU A 28 17.88 -25.78 -0.72
N GLN A 29 19.17 -26.01 -1.09
CA GLN A 29 20.27 -25.25 -0.53
C GLN A 29 20.22 -23.78 -0.97
N VAL A 30 19.89 -23.51 -2.23
CA VAL A 30 19.69 -22.13 -2.71
C VAL A 30 18.58 -21.43 -1.92
N CYS A 31 17.45 -22.11 -1.65
CA CYS A 31 16.38 -21.57 -0.82
C CYS A 31 16.87 -21.26 0.62
N ALA A 32 17.66 -22.15 1.21
CA ALA A 32 18.21 -21.93 2.54
C ALA A 32 19.16 -20.72 2.58
N ASP A 33 20.09 -20.62 1.61
CA ASP A 33 21.04 -19.51 1.50
C ASP A 33 20.30 -18.18 1.27
N LEU A 34 19.32 -18.16 0.36
CA LEU A 34 18.52 -16.97 0.05
C LEU A 34 17.73 -16.49 1.26
N ARG A 35 17.13 -17.41 2.00
CA ARG A 35 16.39 -17.10 3.24
C ARG A 35 17.31 -16.48 4.29
N GLN A 36 18.47 -17.09 4.51
CA GLN A 36 19.44 -16.59 5.48
C GLN A 36 19.94 -15.19 5.07
N TYR A 37 20.22 -14.97 3.79
CA TYR A 37 20.65 -13.67 3.28
C TYR A 37 19.59 -12.60 3.50
N ILE A 38 18.29 -12.89 3.26
CA ILE A 38 17.20 -11.98 3.55
C ILE A 38 17.14 -11.63 5.04
N ILE A 39 17.24 -12.61 5.93
CA ILE A 39 17.24 -12.38 7.38
C ILE A 39 18.42 -11.52 7.80
N ASP A 40 19.63 -11.81 7.29
CA ASP A 40 20.86 -11.09 7.63
C ASP A 40 20.74 -9.61 7.25
N VAL A 41 20.33 -9.31 6.03
CA VAL A 41 20.21 -7.91 5.58
C VAL A 41 19.07 -7.18 6.29
N LEU A 42 17.91 -7.81 6.44
CA LEU A 42 16.74 -7.12 7.02
C LEU A 42 16.81 -6.95 8.53
N SER A 43 17.67 -7.70 9.21
CA SER A 43 17.93 -7.49 10.65
C SER A 43 18.51 -6.10 10.93
N GLU A 44 19.35 -5.58 10.01
CA GLU A 44 20.00 -4.27 10.09
C GLU A 44 19.31 -3.20 9.24
N ASN A 45 18.74 -3.59 8.10
CA ASN A 45 18.07 -2.71 7.15
C ASN A 45 16.59 -3.09 7.02
N PRO A 46 15.69 -2.50 7.82
CA PRO A 46 14.29 -2.94 7.94
C PRO A 46 13.50 -2.94 6.63
N GLY A 47 12.70 -3.98 6.45
CA GLY A 47 11.81 -4.15 5.29
C GLY A 47 10.70 -5.18 5.55
N HIS A 48 10.03 -5.64 4.49
CA HIS A 48 8.95 -6.63 4.55
C HIS A 48 9.51 -8.05 4.69
N LEU A 49 9.81 -8.46 5.93
CA LEU A 49 10.48 -9.72 6.24
C LEU A 49 9.54 -10.93 6.04
N GLY A 50 8.42 -10.96 6.76
CA GLY A 50 7.59 -12.15 6.84
C GLY A 50 7.04 -12.61 5.48
N ALA A 51 6.58 -11.69 4.66
CA ALA A 51 6.06 -11.99 3.33
C ALA A 51 7.15 -12.53 2.39
N SER A 52 8.35 -11.94 2.43
CA SER A 52 9.47 -12.37 1.58
C SER A 52 10.02 -13.74 1.98
N LEU A 53 10.04 -14.07 3.29
CA LEU A 53 10.44 -15.41 3.75
C LEU A 53 9.43 -16.49 3.33
N GLY A 54 8.13 -16.13 3.25
CA GLY A 54 7.06 -17.04 2.82
C GLY A 54 7.10 -17.42 1.34
N THR A 55 7.84 -16.67 0.51
CA THR A 55 7.86 -16.86 -0.96
C THR A 55 9.22 -17.28 -1.50
N VAL A 56 10.17 -17.69 -0.67
CA VAL A 56 11.53 -18.06 -1.10
C VAL A 56 11.49 -19.20 -2.09
N GLU A 57 10.85 -20.34 -1.75
CA GLU A 57 10.76 -21.50 -2.61
C GLU A 57 10.01 -21.22 -3.91
N LEU A 58 8.92 -20.47 -3.84
CA LEU A 58 8.18 -20.03 -5.01
C LEU A 58 9.07 -19.20 -5.94
N THR A 59 9.82 -18.24 -5.40
CA THR A 59 10.69 -17.35 -6.17
C THR A 59 11.77 -18.14 -6.89
N VAL A 60 12.44 -19.06 -6.19
CA VAL A 60 13.46 -19.95 -6.77
C VAL A 60 12.84 -20.82 -7.86
N ALA A 61 11.69 -21.45 -7.63
CA ALA A 61 11.01 -22.29 -8.61
C ALA A 61 10.59 -21.51 -9.85
N LEU A 62 10.07 -20.28 -9.70
CA LEU A 62 9.70 -19.40 -10.82
C LEU A 62 10.90 -19.06 -11.70
N HIS A 63 12.00 -18.61 -11.12
CA HIS A 63 13.21 -18.25 -11.88
C HIS A 63 13.96 -19.46 -12.46
N TYR A 64 13.76 -20.63 -11.88
CA TYR A 64 14.29 -21.88 -12.41
C TYR A 64 13.52 -22.40 -13.63
N VAL A 65 12.17 -22.28 -13.61
CA VAL A 65 11.30 -22.85 -14.65
C VAL A 65 11.07 -21.89 -15.83
N PHE A 66 10.97 -20.60 -15.57
CA PHE A 66 10.65 -19.58 -16.57
C PHE A 66 11.88 -18.80 -17.00
N ASN A 67 11.93 -18.48 -18.30
CA ASN A 67 13.05 -17.76 -18.92
C ASN A 67 12.90 -16.25 -18.74
N THR A 68 13.00 -15.77 -17.50
CA THR A 68 12.99 -14.31 -17.23
C THR A 68 14.29 -13.65 -17.70
N PRO A 69 14.27 -12.41 -18.24
CA PRO A 69 13.14 -11.48 -18.28
C PRO A 69 12.23 -11.63 -19.50
N TYR A 70 12.49 -12.57 -20.45
CA TYR A 70 11.61 -12.82 -21.60
C TYR A 70 10.22 -13.21 -21.12
N ASP A 71 10.11 -14.21 -20.26
CA ASP A 71 8.89 -14.50 -19.51
C ASP A 71 8.66 -13.42 -18.46
N ARG A 72 7.41 -13.05 -18.20
CA ARG A 72 7.05 -11.93 -17.32
C ARG A 72 6.45 -12.41 -16.03
N ILE A 73 6.98 -11.96 -14.90
CA ILE A 73 6.42 -12.17 -13.56
C ILE A 73 5.92 -10.84 -13.02
N VAL A 74 4.61 -10.76 -12.76
CA VAL A 74 3.96 -9.59 -12.16
C VAL A 74 3.63 -9.91 -10.70
N TRP A 75 4.31 -9.24 -9.79
CA TRP A 75 4.11 -9.37 -8.34
C TRP A 75 3.00 -8.43 -7.88
N ASP A 76 1.95 -8.98 -7.27
CA ASP A 76 0.90 -8.17 -6.63
C ASP A 76 1.42 -7.56 -5.33
N VAL A 77 1.18 -6.29 -5.06
CA VAL A 77 1.81 -5.51 -3.97
C VAL A 77 3.34 -5.47 -4.09
N GLY A 78 4.00 -6.60 -4.24
CA GLY A 78 5.45 -6.73 -4.41
C GLY A 78 6.27 -6.70 -3.12
N HIS A 79 5.66 -6.63 -1.94
CA HIS A 79 6.34 -6.70 -0.64
C HIS A 79 6.94 -8.09 -0.35
N GLN A 80 6.55 -9.12 -1.09
CA GLN A 80 7.07 -10.49 -1.03
C GLN A 80 8.21 -10.75 -2.04
N ALA A 81 8.64 -9.75 -2.81
CA ALA A 81 9.53 -9.93 -3.96
C ALA A 81 11.03 -9.70 -3.66
N TYR A 82 11.46 -9.81 -2.41
CA TYR A 82 12.88 -9.58 -2.08
C TYR A 82 13.79 -10.67 -2.64
N GLY A 83 13.37 -11.94 -2.61
CA GLY A 83 14.07 -13.03 -3.27
C GLY A 83 14.21 -12.79 -4.78
N HIS A 84 13.17 -12.26 -5.43
CA HIS A 84 13.21 -11.86 -6.83
C HIS A 84 14.29 -10.79 -7.09
N LYS A 85 14.35 -9.72 -6.29
CA LYS A 85 15.39 -8.69 -6.42
C LYS A 85 16.80 -9.27 -6.27
N ILE A 86 17.01 -10.14 -5.29
CA ILE A 86 18.31 -10.77 -5.02
C ILE A 86 18.76 -11.65 -6.20
N LEU A 87 17.86 -12.48 -6.74
CA LEU A 87 18.15 -13.40 -7.85
C LEU A 87 18.23 -12.71 -9.22
N THR A 88 17.93 -11.41 -9.31
CA THR A 88 17.91 -10.63 -10.56
C THR A 88 18.91 -9.48 -10.56
N GLY A 89 20.13 -9.72 -10.09
CA GLY A 89 21.27 -8.82 -10.22
C GLY A 89 21.40 -7.75 -9.14
N ARG A 90 20.54 -7.76 -8.09
CA ARG A 90 20.56 -6.73 -7.04
C ARG A 90 21.07 -7.23 -5.68
N LYS A 91 21.65 -8.45 -5.63
CA LYS A 91 22.21 -9.04 -4.42
C LYS A 91 23.21 -8.12 -3.73
N ASP A 92 24.22 -7.67 -4.44
CA ASP A 92 25.35 -6.91 -3.86
C ASP A 92 24.94 -5.53 -3.34
N ILE A 93 23.90 -4.95 -3.91
CA ILE A 93 23.34 -3.64 -3.50
C ILE A 93 22.10 -3.78 -2.63
N PHE A 94 21.67 -4.99 -2.27
CA PHE A 94 20.43 -5.23 -1.51
C PHE A 94 20.45 -4.59 -0.11
N HIS A 95 21.63 -4.36 0.46
CA HIS A 95 21.83 -3.61 1.70
C HIS A 95 21.40 -2.13 1.60
N THR A 96 21.14 -1.60 0.39
CA THR A 96 20.63 -0.24 0.15
C THR A 96 19.09 -0.19 0.03
N LEU A 97 18.42 -1.33 0.21
CA LEU A 97 16.94 -1.43 0.09
C LEU A 97 16.26 -0.35 0.93
N ARG A 98 15.31 0.40 0.32
CA ARG A 98 14.50 1.45 0.97
C ARG A 98 15.30 2.66 1.52
N LYS A 99 16.60 2.73 1.28
CA LYS A 99 17.43 3.88 1.63
C LYS A 99 17.44 4.91 0.51
N PHE A 100 17.59 6.17 0.85
CA PHE A 100 17.70 7.25 -0.13
C PHE A 100 18.78 6.94 -1.20
N LYS A 101 18.42 7.06 -2.47
CA LYS A 101 19.25 6.67 -3.62
C LYS A 101 19.63 5.18 -3.69
N GLY A 102 19.05 4.34 -2.86
CA GLY A 102 19.18 2.89 -2.93
C GLY A 102 18.09 2.25 -3.77
N ILE A 103 17.90 0.92 -3.64
CA ILE A 103 16.85 0.20 -4.35
C ILE A 103 15.51 0.31 -3.63
N SER A 104 14.42 0.33 -4.41
CA SER A 104 13.04 0.40 -3.93
C SER A 104 12.64 -0.84 -3.13
N GLY A 105 11.74 -0.67 -2.17
CA GLY A 105 11.11 -1.76 -1.43
C GLY A 105 10.17 -2.65 -2.24
N PHE A 106 9.85 -2.25 -3.48
CA PHE A 106 8.92 -2.93 -4.38
C PHE A 106 9.56 -3.11 -5.77
N PRO A 107 9.10 -4.09 -6.59
CA PRO A 107 9.48 -4.17 -7.99
C PRO A 107 9.25 -2.85 -8.73
N ASN A 108 10.27 -2.39 -9.45
CA ASN A 108 10.26 -1.14 -10.20
C ASN A 108 10.95 -1.33 -11.56
N PRO A 109 10.24 -1.23 -12.69
CA PRO A 109 10.82 -1.38 -14.02
C PRO A 109 11.97 -0.41 -14.33
N ALA A 110 12.07 0.72 -13.63
CA ALA A 110 13.20 1.63 -13.76
C ALA A 110 14.51 1.11 -13.13
N GLU A 111 14.41 0.13 -12.21
CA GLU A 111 15.58 -0.50 -11.56
C GLU A 111 16.10 -1.71 -12.33
N SER A 112 15.20 -2.49 -12.94
CA SER A 112 15.57 -3.76 -13.56
C SER A 112 14.57 -4.18 -14.63
N GLU A 113 15.07 -4.73 -15.74
CA GLU A 113 14.25 -5.33 -16.79
C GLU A 113 13.47 -6.58 -16.33
N TYR A 114 13.86 -7.19 -15.21
CA TYR A 114 13.17 -8.32 -14.59
C TYR A 114 11.90 -7.89 -13.85
N ASP A 115 11.78 -6.63 -13.46
CA ASP A 115 10.60 -6.06 -12.83
C ASP A 115 9.56 -5.73 -13.91
N ALA A 116 8.72 -6.69 -14.29
CA ALA A 116 7.83 -6.57 -15.44
C ALA A 116 6.77 -5.45 -15.28
N PHE A 117 6.37 -5.13 -14.06
CA PHE A 117 5.39 -4.09 -13.75
C PHE A 117 5.68 -3.44 -12.41
N ILE A 118 5.32 -2.15 -12.27
CA ILE A 118 5.46 -1.47 -10.99
C ILE A 118 4.52 -2.08 -9.94
N ALA A 119 5.03 -2.28 -8.74
CA ALA A 119 4.27 -2.83 -7.62
C ALA A 119 4.19 -1.82 -6.45
N GLY A 120 3.34 -2.11 -5.48
CA GLY A 120 3.09 -1.26 -4.30
C GLY A 120 1.62 -1.29 -3.88
N HIS A 121 0.70 -1.31 -4.85
CA HIS A 121 -0.75 -1.39 -4.62
C HIS A 121 -1.28 -2.80 -4.92
N ALA A 122 -2.21 -3.27 -4.10
CA ALA A 122 -2.78 -4.62 -4.21
C ALA A 122 -3.76 -4.77 -5.38
N SER A 123 -4.01 -6.02 -5.78
CA SER A 123 -5.10 -6.47 -6.65
C SER A 123 -4.95 -6.12 -8.15
N ASN A 124 -3.83 -5.55 -8.59
CA ASN A 124 -3.63 -5.13 -9.99
C ASN A 124 -2.89 -6.16 -10.86
N SER A 125 -2.24 -7.16 -10.26
CA SER A 125 -1.35 -8.08 -10.97
C SER A 125 -2.06 -8.91 -12.04
N ILE A 126 -3.27 -9.40 -11.75
CA ILE A 126 -4.05 -10.23 -12.69
C ILE A 126 -4.37 -9.43 -13.96
N SER A 127 -4.89 -8.21 -13.81
CA SER A 127 -5.24 -7.34 -14.94
C SER A 127 -4.00 -6.94 -15.75
N ALA A 128 -2.89 -6.58 -15.09
CA ALA A 128 -1.65 -6.20 -15.74
C ALA A 128 -1.05 -7.39 -16.52
N ALA A 129 -0.94 -8.55 -15.88
CA ALA A 129 -0.41 -9.77 -16.49
C ALA A 129 -1.30 -10.26 -17.64
N MET A 130 -2.62 -10.16 -17.50
CA MET A 130 -3.55 -10.48 -18.59
C MET A 130 -3.31 -9.58 -19.81
N GLY A 131 -3.18 -8.27 -19.62
CA GLY A 131 -2.85 -7.34 -20.69
C GLY A 131 -1.54 -7.72 -21.40
N MET A 132 -0.50 -8.10 -20.65
CA MET A 132 0.78 -8.58 -21.21
C MET A 132 0.60 -9.89 -21.98
N SER A 133 -0.18 -10.85 -21.45
CA SER A 133 -0.44 -12.14 -22.11
C SER A 133 -1.20 -11.95 -23.43
N VAL A 134 -2.19 -11.08 -23.46
CA VAL A 134 -2.93 -10.73 -24.68
C VAL A 134 -1.99 -10.04 -25.68
N ALA A 135 -1.14 -9.12 -25.22
CA ALA A 135 -0.16 -8.45 -26.09
C ALA A 135 0.84 -9.45 -26.71
N SER A 136 1.29 -10.45 -25.94
CA SER A 136 2.16 -11.53 -26.44
C SER A 136 1.46 -12.35 -27.54
N ALA A 137 0.19 -12.68 -27.34
CA ALA A 137 -0.62 -13.39 -28.35
C ALA A 137 -0.77 -12.56 -29.64
N LEU A 138 -1.05 -11.26 -29.54
CA LEU A 138 -1.16 -10.34 -30.68
C LEU A 138 0.16 -10.19 -31.45
N LYS A 139 1.30 -10.19 -30.74
CA LYS A 139 2.66 -10.17 -31.32
C LYS A 139 3.10 -11.53 -31.86
N LYS A 140 2.32 -12.59 -31.65
CA LYS A 140 2.65 -14.00 -32.01
C LYS A 140 3.85 -14.55 -31.21
N GLU A 141 4.11 -14.03 -30.03
CA GLU A 141 5.09 -14.52 -29.06
C GLU A 141 4.42 -15.63 -28.22
N LEU A 142 4.06 -16.75 -28.87
CA LEU A 142 3.21 -17.79 -28.27
C LEU A 142 3.94 -18.66 -27.23
N ASP A 143 5.26 -18.60 -27.22
CA ASP A 143 6.17 -19.29 -26.30
C ASP A 143 6.45 -18.47 -25.03
N ARG A 144 6.05 -17.17 -25.02
CA ARG A 144 6.20 -16.31 -23.85
C ARG A 144 5.17 -16.64 -22.77
N HIS A 145 5.65 -16.85 -21.54
CA HIS A 145 4.80 -17.05 -20.37
C HIS A 145 4.62 -15.74 -19.61
N VAL A 146 3.40 -15.51 -19.11
CA VAL A 146 3.09 -14.38 -18.25
C VAL A 146 2.44 -14.89 -16.97
N ILE A 147 3.04 -14.53 -15.84
CA ILE A 147 2.68 -15.03 -14.51
C ILE A 147 2.25 -13.85 -13.62
N ALA A 148 1.08 -13.95 -13.00
CA ALA A 148 0.65 -13.07 -11.92
C ALA A 148 0.81 -13.79 -10.59
N VAL A 149 1.54 -13.23 -9.63
CA VAL A 149 1.66 -13.76 -8.27
C VAL A 149 0.86 -12.85 -7.34
N ILE A 150 -0.22 -13.37 -6.78
CA ILE A 150 -1.15 -12.63 -5.92
C ILE A 150 -1.37 -13.33 -4.60
N GLY A 151 -1.39 -12.58 -3.49
CA GLY A 151 -1.75 -13.09 -2.17
C GLY A 151 -3.26 -13.21 -1.97
N ASP A 152 -3.68 -14.07 -1.04
CA ASP A 152 -5.09 -14.26 -0.65
C ASP A 152 -5.76 -12.97 -0.19
N GLY A 153 -5.08 -12.13 0.61
CA GLY A 153 -5.58 -10.82 0.99
C GLY A 153 -5.79 -9.88 -0.20
N ALA A 154 -4.84 -9.82 -1.15
CA ALA A 154 -4.95 -8.99 -2.34
C ALA A 154 -6.01 -9.50 -3.33
N MET A 155 -6.34 -10.80 -3.28
CA MET A 155 -7.42 -11.40 -4.07
C MET A 155 -8.81 -10.89 -3.66
N THR A 156 -8.98 -10.31 -2.47
CA THR A 156 -10.26 -9.75 -2.01
C THR A 156 -10.62 -8.42 -2.67
N GLY A 157 -9.68 -7.74 -3.31
CA GLY A 157 -9.94 -6.46 -3.97
C GLY A 157 -10.74 -6.58 -5.26
N GLY A 158 -11.62 -5.60 -5.53
CA GLY A 158 -12.53 -5.61 -6.68
C GLY A 158 -11.81 -5.79 -8.03
N LEU A 159 -10.68 -5.10 -8.23
CA LEU A 159 -9.90 -5.19 -9.48
C LEU A 159 -9.37 -6.61 -9.75
N ALA A 160 -9.06 -7.40 -8.71
CA ALA A 160 -8.68 -8.80 -8.88
C ALA A 160 -9.87 -9.64 -9.43
N PHE A 161 -11.08 -9.43 -8.91
CA PHE A 161 -12.30 -10.07 -9.44
C PHE A 161 -12.62 -9.64 -10.86
N GLU A 162 -12.46 -8.35 -11.19
CA GLU A 162 -12.61 -7.85 -12.57
C GLU A 162 -11.62 -8.53 -13.51
N GLY A 163 -10.35 -8.68 -13.09
CA GLY A 163 -9.32 -9.40 -13.82
C GLY A 163 -9.68 -10.88 -14.02
N LEU A 164 -10.13 -11.59 -12.98
CA LEU A 164 -10.59 -12.98 -13.07
C LEU A 164 -11.77 -13.13 -14.02
N ASN A 165 -12.79 -12.28 -13.89
CA ASN A 165 -13.97 -12.30 -14.75
C ASN A 165 -13.60 -12.09 -16.24
N ASN A 166 -12.62 -11.24 -16.51
CA ASN A 166 -12.19 -10.95 -17.88
C ASN A 166 -11.18 -11.97 -18.44
N ALA A 167 -10.48 -12.74 -17.59
CA ALA A 167 -9.41 -13.65 -18.01
C ALA A 167 -9.88 -14.72 -18.99
N SER A 168 -11.14 -15.15 -18.96
CA SER A 168 -11.71 -16.10 -19.89
C SER A 168 -12.25 -15.49 -21.18
N ALA A 169 -12.39 -14.16 -21.26
CA ALA A 169 -13.01 -13.47 -22.39
C ALA A 169 -12.09 -13.31 -23.60
N ASN A 170 -10.78 -13.31 -23.37
CA ASN A 170 -9.76 -13.08 -24.40
C ASN A 170 -8.77 -14.25 -24.51
N PRO A 171 -8.26 -14.58 -25.71
CA PRO A 171 -7.21 -15.58 -25.86
C PRO A 171 -5.94 -15.17 -25.11
N ASN A 172 -5.56 -15.96 -24.11
CA ASN A 172 -4.36 -15.74 -23.32
C ASN A 172 -3.87 -17.05 -22.69
N ASN A 173 -2.62 -17.08 -22.24
CA ASN A 173 -2.01 -18.20 -21.52
C ASN A 173 -1.61 -17.80 -20.08
N LEU A 174 -2.32 -16.85 -19.49
CA LEU A 174 -2.04 -16.33 -18.16
C LEU A 174 -1.97 -17.45 -17.11
N LEU A 175 -0.87 -17.46 -16.34
CA LEU A 175 -0.74 -18.27 -15.12
C LEU A 175 -0.92 -17.35 -13.91
N ILE A 176 -1.95 -17.59 -13.13
CA ILE A 176 -2.17 -16.93 -11.84
C ILE A 176 -1.65 -17.86 -10.75
N ILE A 177 -0.78 -17.36 -9.88
CA ILE A 177 -0.32 -18.07 -8.68
C ILE A 177 -0.97 -17.38 -7.49
N LEU A 178 -1.91 -18.08 -6.87
CA LEU A 178 -2.53 -17.66 -5.61
C LEU A 178 -1.66 -18.16 -4.45
N ASN A 179 -0.97 -17.23 -3.81
CA ASN A 179 -0.18 -17.49 -2.61
C ASN A 179 -1.06 -17.31 -1.37
N ASP A 180 -1.58 -18.41 -0.85
CA ASP A 180 -2.47 -18.44 0.29
C ASP A 180 -1.68 -18.71 1.57
N ASN A 181 -1.70 -17.75 2.50
CA ASN A 181 -1.09 -17.88 3.83
C ASN A 181 -2.02 -17.36 4.94
N ASP A 182 -3.30 -17.12 4.62
CA ASP A 182 -4.34 -16.61 5.52
C ASP A 182 -4.01 -15.26 6.17
N MET A 183 -3.18 -14.46 5.49
CA MET A 183 -2.68 -13.20 6.02
C MET A 183 -2.64 -12.11 4.94
N ALA A 184 -3.22 -10.95 5.29
CA ALA A 184 -2.87 -9.65 4.70
C ALA A 184 -1.73 -9.01 5.51
N ILE A 185 -1.88 -7.79 6.02
CA ILE A 185 -1.03 -7.28 7.13
C ILE A 185 -1.46 -7.96 8.42
N ASP A 186 -2.75 -7.90 8.73
CA ASP A 186 -3.44 -8.68 9.75
C ASP A 186 -4.08 -9.93 9.13
N HIS A 187 -4.88 -10.70 9.87
CA HIS A 187 -5.56 -11.87 9.32
C HIS A 187 -6.53 -11.47 8.19
N SER A 188 -6.57 -12.29 7.15
CA SER A 188 -7.49 -12.09 6.03
C SER A 188 -8.94 -12.23 6.48
N VAL A 189 -9.84 -11.36 5.99
CA VAL A 189 -11.25 -11.32 6.37
C VAL A 189 -12.18 -11.62 5.20
N GLY A 190 -13.39 -12.06 5.52
CA GLY A 190 -14.49 -12.22 4.57
C GLY A 190 -14.66 -13.62 4.01
N GLY A 191 -15.71 -13.78 3.18
CA GLY A 191 -16.14 -15.09 2.67
C GLY A 191 -15.13 -15.78 1.76
N LEU A 192 -14.26 -15.04 1.07
CA LEU A 192 -13.22 -15.63 0.23
C LEU A 192 -12.15 -16.33 1.07
N SER A 193 -11.73 -15.72 2.19
CA SER A 193 -10.78 -16.33 3.12
C SER A 193 -11.34 -17.64 3.66
N GLN A 194 -12.58 -17.65 4.15
CA GLN A 194 -13.24 -18.86 4.61
C GLN A 194 -13.32 -19.94 3.52
N TYR A 195 -13.65 -19.54 2.30
CA TYR A 195 -13.72 -20.44 1.15
C TYR A 195 -12.36 -21.09 0.83
N LEU A 196 -11.24 -20.32 0.91
CA LEU A 196 -9.90 -20.87 0.70
C LEU A 196 -9.51 -21.87 1.81
N VAL A 197 -9.89 -21.58 3.06
CA VAL A 197 -9.71 -22.53 4.18
C VAL A 197 -10.47 -23.84 3.91
N ASP A 198 -11.73 -23.77 3.46
CA ASP A 198 -12.55 -24.95 3.16
C ASP A 198 -11.93 -25.80 2.04
N ILE A 199 -11.40 -25.16 0.99
CA ILE A 199 -10.67 -25.88 -0.08
C ILE A 199 -9.42 -26.58 0.48
N THR A 200 -8.64 -25.89 1.31
CA THR A 200 -7.38 -26.44 1.83
C THR A 200 -7.59 -27.59 2.79
N THR A 201 -8.70 -27.62 3.53
CA THR A 201 -9.05 -28.71 4.45
C THR A 201 -9.59 -29.96 3.74
N SER A 202 -10.05 -29.85 2.49
CA SER A 202 -10.58 -30.95 1.69
C SER A 202 -9.47 -31.75 0.97
N GLN A 203 -8.57 -32.37 1.73
CA GLN A 203 -7.41 -33.11 1.19
C GLN A 203 -7.78 -34.25 0.21
N ALA A 204 -8.88 -34.96 0.45
CA ALA A 204 -9.32 -36.06 -0.39
C ALA A 204 -9.69 -35.62 -1.83
N TYR A 205 -10.33 -34.47 -1.97
CA TYR A 205 -10.73 -33.87 -3.24
C TYR A 205 -9.52 -33.48 -4.09
N ASN A 206 -8.58 -32.79 -3.49
CA ASN A 206 -7.42 -32.24 -4.20
C ASN A 206 -6.44 -33.34 -4.68
N LYS A 207 -6.21 -34.38 -3.87
CA LYS A 207 -5.35 -35.51 -4.25
C LYS A 207 -5.96 -36.33 -5.38
N MET A 208 -7.25 -36.66 -5.31
CA MET A 208 -7.95 -37.42 -6.34
C MET A 208 -7.94 -36.71 -7.70
N ARG A 209 -8.14 -35.39 -7.70
CA ARG A 209 -8.17 -34.56 -8.91
C ARG A 209 -6.81 -34.52 -9.62
N TYR A 210 -5.72 -34.36 -8.87
CA TYR A 210 -4.36 -34.42 -9.41
C TYR A 210 -4.00 -35.78 -9.99
N ASP A 211 -4.36 -36.86 -9.30
CA ASP A 211 -4.09 -38.22 -9.73
C ASP A 211 -4.87 -38.60 -11.01
N VAL A 212 -6.13 -38.19 -11.15
CA VAL A 212 -6.95 -38.34 -12.36
C VAL A 212 -6.34 -37.60 -13.55
N TYR A 213 -5.91 -36.34 -13.35
CA TYR A 213 -5.25 -35.56 -14.41
C TYR A 213 -3.94 -36.22 -14.87
N ARG A 214 -3.13 -36.71 -13.95
CA ARG A 214 -1.88 -37.42 -14.22
C ARG A 214 -2.11 -38.74 -14.97
N GLY A 215 -3.20 -39.45 -14.64
CA GLY A 215 -3.63 -40.63 -15.34
C GLY A 215 -4.00 -40.37 -16.80
N LEU A 216 -4.77 -39.31 -17.06
CA LEU A 216 -5.19 -38.89 -18.40
C LEU A 216 -4.01 -38.45 -19.28
N LYS A 217 -3.01 -37.77 -18.72
CA LYS A 217 -1.76 -37.37 -19.43
C LYS A 217 -0.91 -38.59 -19.81
N LYS A 218 -0.85 -39.64 -18.96
CA LYS A 218 -0.11 -40.87 -19.24
C LYS A 218 -0.70 -41.71 -20.37
N ILE A 219 -2.00 -41.62 -20.62
CA ILE A 219 -2.70 -42.45 -21.63
C ILE A 219 -2.57 -41.85 -23.05
N LYS A 220 -1.84 -40.75 -23.28
CA LYS A 220 -1.64 -40.13 -24.63
C LYS A 220 -2.92 -39.94 -25.47
N LEU A 221 -4.09 -39.81 -24.87
CA LEU A 221 -5.38 -39.70 -25.55
C LEU A 221 -5.69 -38.28 -26.09
N ILE A 222 -4.73 -37.36 -26.02
CA ILE A 222 -4.94 -35.94 -26.43
C ILE A 222 -4.22 -35.73 -27.76
N ASN A 223 -4.92 -35.99 -28.88
CA ASN A 223 -4.57 -35.53 -30.20
C ASN A 223 -5.32 -34.20 -30.49
N ASN A 224 -4.64 -33.23 -31.11
CA ASN A 224 -5.08 -31.82 -31.20
C ASN A 224 -6.42 -31.57 -31.93
N ASP A 225 -6.90 -32.50 -32.76
CA ASP A 225 -8.09 -32.32 -33.61
C ASP A 225 -9.45 -32.62 -32.93
N ARG A 226 -9.45 -33.09 -31.67
CA ARG A 226 -10.68 -33.40 -30.94
C ARG A 226 -10.95 -32.50 -29.72
N ARG A 227 -10.43 -31.33 -29.77
CA ARG A 227 -10.30 -30.38 -28.63
C ARG A 227 -11.62 -29.94 -28.00
N GLU A 228 -12.63 -29.61 -28.83
CA GLU A 228 -13.94 -29.19 -28.32
C GLU A 228 -14.75 -30.29 -27.66
N ASN A 229 -14.67 -31.49 -28.21
CA ASN A 229 -15.40 -32.66 -27.68
C ASN A 229 -14.80 -33.19 -26.37
N ILE A 230 -13.47 -33.07 -26.20
CA ILE A 230 -12.78 -33.44 -24.94
C ILE A 230 -13.07 -32.43 -23.85
N LEU A 231 -13.16 -31.13 -24.18
CA LEU A 231 -13.55 -30.08 -23.20
C LEU A 231 -15.01 -30.29 -22.74
N ARG A 232 -15.95 -30.62 -23.65
CA ARG A 232 -17.34 -30.93 -23.32
C ARG A 232 -17.45 -32.24 -22.52
N PHE A 233 -16.71 -33.27 -22.89
CA PHE A 233 -16.69 -34.54 -22.17
C PHE A 233 -16.08 -34.41 -20.78
N ASN A 234 -14.95 -33.69 -20.63
CA ASN A 234 -14.36 -33.39 -19.32
C ASN A 234 -15.29 -32.56 -18.43
N ASN A 235 -16.00 -31.57 -18.99
CA ASN A 235 -16.98 -30.80 -18.25
C ASN A 235 -18.20 -31.64 -17.82
N SER A 236 -18.65 -32.55 -18.67
CA SER A 236 -19.74 -33.47 -18.35
C SER A 236 -19.32 -34.53 -17.32
N LEU A 237 -18.10 -35.06 -17.39
CA LEU A 237 -17.57 -36.01 -16.41
C LEU A 237 -17.27 -35.30 -15.07
N LYS A 238 -16.82 -34.05 -15.10
CA LYS A 238 -16.67 -33.22 -13.90
C LYS A 238 -18.00 -32.93 -13.23
N ALA A 239 -19.05 -32.61 -14.00
CA ALA A 239 -20.40 -32.37 -13.48
C ALA A 239 -21.02 -33.60 -12.82
N LEU A 240 -20.63 -34.80 -13.27
CA LEU A 240 -21.08 -36.08 -12.70
C LEU A 240 -20.31 -36.50 -11.44
N LEU A 241 -19.04 -36.07 -11.32
CA LEU A 241 -18.14 -36.51 -10.24
C LEU A 241 -17.99 -35.47 -9.09
N THR A 242 -18.42 -34.25 -9.28
CA THR A 242 -18.28 -33.19 -8.26
C THR A 242 -19.53 -32.33 -8.16
N GLN A 243 -20.25 -32.42 -7.06
CA GLN A 243 -21.37 -31.52 -6.71
C GLN A 243 -20.93 -30.09 -6.31
N GLN A 244 -19.65 -29.77 -6.35
CA GLN A 244 -19.13 -28.45 -5.99
C GLN A 244 -18.21 -27.93 -7.10
N HIS A 245 -18.69 -26.91 -7.83
CA HIS A 245 -17.85 -26.09 -8.71
C HIS A 245 -16.99 -25.17 -7.86
N ASN A 246 -15.67 -25.19 -8.11
CA ASN A 246 -14.75 -24.22 -7.55
C ASN A 246 -15.04 -22.83 -8.14
N LEU A 247 -14.95 -21.75 -7.33
CA LEU A 247 -15.15 -20.37 -7.75
C LEU A 247 -14.38 -20.03 -9.04
N PHE A 248 -13.11 -20.41 -9.11
CA PHE A 248 -12.24 -20.11 -10.26
C PHE A 248 -12.66 -20.85 -11.53
N GLU A 249 -13.18 -22.06 -11.40
CA GLU A 249 -13.74 -22.81 -12.53
C GLU A 249 -15.05 -22.18 -13.03
N GLY A 250 -15.80 -21.51 -12.16
CA GLY A 250 -16.94 -20.70 -12.54
C GLY A 250 -16.54 -19.56 -13.50
N PHE A 251 -15.34 -19.01 -13.36
CA PHE A 251 -14.74 -18.05 -14.29
C PHE A 251 -14.07 -18.71 -15.51
N SER A 252 -14.23 -20.01 -15.74
CA SER A 252 -13.57 -20.77 -16.80
C SER A 252 -12.03 -20.77 -16.70
N ILE A 253 -11.47 -20.55 -15.52
CA ILE A 253 -10.05 -20.62 -15.19
C ILE A 253 -9.75 -22.03 -14.67
N ARG A 254 -8.74 -22.71 -15.25
CA ARG A 254 -8.33 -24.03 -14.75
C ARG A 254 -7.64 -23.88 -13.40
N TYR A 255 -8.16 -24.60 -12.41
CA TYR A 255 -7.61 -24.56 -11.06
C TYR A 255 -6.74 -25.78 -10.78
N PHE A 256 -5.58 -25.54 -10.17
CA PHE A 256 -4.62 -26.54 -9.69
C PHE A 256 -4.27 -26.24 -8.22
N GLY A 257 -4.23 -27.26 -7.40
CA GLY A 257 -3.85 -27.14 -5.99
C GLY A 257 -4.98 -27.46 -5.01
N PRO A 258 -4.83 -27.09 -3.72
CA PRO A 258 -3.63 -26.44 -3.17
C PRO A 258 -2.41 -27.37 -3.13
N VAL A 259 -1.22 -26.79 -3.33
CA VAL A 259 0.06 -27.49 -3.22
C VAL A 259 0.92 -26.83 -2.14
N ASP A 260 1.85 -27.60 -1.57
CA ASP A 260 2.83 -27.06 -0.61
C ASP A 260 3.75 -26.06 -1.31
N GLY A 261 3.70 -24.80 -0.89
CA GLY A 261 4.51 -23.71 -1.42
C GLY A 261 5.96 -23.70 -0.89
N HIS A 262 6.29 -24.60 0.04
CA HIS A 262 7.65 -24.74 0.61
C HIS A 262 8.42 -25.97 0.11
N ASP A 263 7.85 -26.75 -0.80
CA ASP A 263 8.55 -27.81 -1.52
C ASP A 263 8.99 -27.30 -2.91
N VAL A 264 10.21 -26.75 -3.00
CA VAL A 264 10.75 -26.18 -4.24
C VAL A 264 10.80 -27.21 -5.37
N ASN A 265 11.16 -28.46 -5.07
CA ASN A 265 11.26 -29.52 -6.07
C ASN A 265 9.88 -29.90 -6.63
N TYR A 266 8.87 -29.94 -5.76
CA TYR A 266 7.50 -30.19 -6.17
C TYR A 266 6.92 -29.01 -6.96
N LEU A 267 7.19 -27.76 -6.54
CA LEU A 267 6.79 -26.56 -7.29
C LEU A 267 7.38 -26.56 -8.70
N VAL A 268 8.69 -26.82 -8.86
CA VAL A 268 9.35 -26.96 -10.18
C VAL A 268 8.63 -27.97 -11.06
N LYS A 269 8.30 -29.12 -10.49
CA LYS A 269 7.57 -30.17 -11.24
C LYS A 269 6.18 -29.71 -11.67
N VAL A 270 5.40 -29.15 -10.75
CA VAL A 270 4.03 -28.67 -11.04
C VAL A 270 4.06 -27.57 -12.09
N LEU A 271 4.94 -26.57 -11.93
CA LEU A 271 5.10 -25.48 -12.89
C LEU A 271 5.46 -25.98 -14.29
N ASN A 272 6.40 -26.93 -14.42
CA ASN A 272 6.73 -27.56 -15.70
C ASN A 272 5.54 -28.35 -16.30
N ASP A 273 4.73 -28.98 -15.45
CA ASP A 273 3.56 -29.73 -15.93
C ASP A 273 2.44 -28.82 -16.48
N ILE A 274 2.31 -27.58 -15.96
CA ILE A 274 1.19 -26.69 -16.31
C ILE A 274 1.57 -25.51 -17.22
N LYS A 275 2.85 -25.12 -17.32
CA LYS A 275 3.27 -23.89 -18.04
C LYS A 275 2.80 -23.83 -19.49
N ASP A 276 2.89 -24.95 -20.21
CA ASP A 276 2.57 -25.04 -21.65
C ASP A 276 1.07 -25.32 -21.91
N MET A 277 0.25 -25.42 -20.87
CA MET A 277 -1.19 -25.58 -21.04
C MET A 277 -1.81 -24.29 -21.57
N LEU A 278 -2.63 -24.38 -22.59
CA LEU A 278 -3.30 -23.24 -23.19
C LEU A 278 -4.48 -22.75 -22.35
N GLY A 279 -4.71 -21.45 -22.36
CA GLY A 279 -5.79 -20.77 -21.66
C GLY A 279 -5.42 -20.39 -20.23
N PRO A 280 -6.26 -19.56 -19.57
CA PRO A 280 -5.99 -19.07 -18.22
C PRO A 280 -6.02 -20.21 -17.20
N LYS A 281 -5.08 -20.18 -16.27
CA LYS A 281 -4.91 -21.18 -15.22
C LYS A 281 -4.49 -20.55 -13.92
N LEU A 282 -4.93 -21.13 -12.81
CA LEU A 282 -4.59 -20.71 -11.47
C LEU A 282 -3.94 -21.88 -10.72
N LEU A 283 -2.75 -21.63 -10.19
CA LEU A 283 -2.06 -22.49 -9.25
C LEU A 283 -2.24 -21.93 -7.84
N HIS A 284 -2.95 -22.66 -6.99
CA HIS A 284 -3.09 -22.33 -5.58
C HIS A 284 -1.97 -23.00 -4.79
N ILE A 285 -1.15 -22.20 -4.11
CA ILE A 285 -0.10 -22.68 -3.22
C ILE A 285 -0.40 -22.25 -1.78
N LYS A 286 -0.07 -23.13 -0.83
CA LYS A 286 -0.16 -22.85 0.60
C LYS A 286 1.22 -22.56 1.15
N THR A 287 1.38 -21.39 1.79
CA THR A 287 2.65 -20.97 2.39
C THR A 287 2.47 -20.52 3.83
N ASN A 288 3.58 -20.36 4.55
CA ASN A 288 3.63 -19.78 5.89
C ASN A 288 4.40 -18.47 5.86
N LYS A 289 3.75 -17.38 6.22
CA LYS A 289 4.40 -16.07 6.36
C LYS A 289 5.50 -16.16 7.43
N GLY A 290 6.72 -15.73 7.10
CA GLY A 290 7.85 -15.82 8.03
C GLY A 290 8.59 -17.15 8.04
N LYS A 291 8.33 -18.06 7.10
CA LYS A 291 8.90 -19.41 7.02
C LYS A 291 10.42 -19.45 7.24
N GLY A 292 10.86 -20.30 8.17
CA GLY A 292 12.26 -20.52 8.51
C GLY A 292 12.85 -19.51 9.49
N PHE A 293 12.01 -18.58 10.02
CA PHE A 293 12.37 -17.70 11.10
C PHE A 293 11.30 -17.75 12.20
N LYS A 294 11.54 -18.54 13.23
CA LYS A 294 10.55 -18.89 14.25
C LYS A 294 9.78 -17.71 14.82
N PRO A 295 10.38 -16.56 15.18
CA PRO A 295 9.64 -15.41 15.70
C PRO A 295 8.59 -14.88 14.68
N ALA A 296 8.93 -14.92 13.38
CA ALA A 296 8.02 -14.46 12.33
C ALA A 296 6.90 -15.47 12.02
N GLU A 297 7.14 -16.76 12.20
CA GLU A 297 6.11 -17.80 12.09
C GLU A 297 5.10 -17.72 13.25
N GLU A 298 5.55 -17.35 14.46
CA GLU A 298 4.71 -17.25 15.67
C GLU A 298 3.88 -15.96 15.72
N SER A 299 4.33 -14.87 15.10
CA SER A 299 3.64 -13.56 15.12
C SER A 299 3.73 -12.85 13.77
N ALA A 300 2.99 -13.35 12.77
CA ALA A 300 3.07 -12.90 11.38
C ALA A 300 2.74 -11.40 11.17
N THR A 301 1.86 -10.80 11.97
CA THR A 301 1.52 -9.37 11.95
C THR A 301 2.69 -8.52 12.43
N GLU A 302 3.29 -8.85 13.57
CA GLU A 302 4.43 -8.08 14.12
C GLU A 302 5.67 -8.17 13.23
N TRP A 303 5.84 -9.30 12.56
CA TRP A 303 6.98 -9.59 11.68
C TRP A 303 6.69 -9.29 10.20
N HIS A 304 5.59 -8.64 9.90
CA HIS A 304 5.36 -8.12 8.55
C HIS A 304 6.45 -7.12 8.14
N ALA A 305 6.70 -6.11 9.01
CA ALA A 305 7.79 -5.13 8.88
C ALA A 305 8.34 -4.80 10.27
N PRO A 306 9.20 -5.66 10.85
CA PRO A 306 9.51 -5.68 12.28
C PRO A 306 10.38 -4.53 12.79
N GLY A 307 10.96 -3.70 11.92
CA GLY A 307 12.03 -2.80 12.28
C GLY A 307 13.37 -3.56 12.40
N LYS A 308 14.35 -2.98 13.10
CA LYS A 308 15.63 -3.67 13.41
C LYS A 308 15.40 -4.76 14.46
N PHE A 309 16.15 -5.86 14.33
CA PHE A 309 16.05 -6.98 15.26
C PHE A 309 17.38 -7.75 15.35
N ASN A 310 17.57 -8.45 16.45
CA ASN A 310 18.68 -9.41 16.58
C ASN A 310 18.28 -10.72 15.88
N LYS A 311 19.01 -11.10 14.83
CA LYS A 311 18.71 -12.27 14.01
C LYS A 311 18.83 -13.61 14.73
N GLU A 312 19.66 -13.68 15.77
CA GLU A 312 19.91 -14.92 16.54
C GLU A 312 18.84 -15.14 17.61
N THR A 313 18.45 -14.07 18.31
CA THR A 313 17.48 -14.16 19.41
C THR A 313 16.04 -13.87 18.98
N GLY A 314 15.84 -13.23 17.82
CA GLY A 314 14.55 -12.73 17.38
C GLY A 314 14.06 -11.53 18.20
N GLN A 315 14.90 -10.91 19.01
CA GLN A 315 14.50 -9.75 19.80
C GLN A 315 14.45 -8.50 18.91
N ARG A 316 13.29 -7.84 18.82
CA ARG A 316 13.14 -6.57 18.11
C ARG A 316 13.83 -5.45 18.87
N ILE A 317 14.58 -4.61 18.16
CA ILE A 317 15.26 -3.44 18.72
C ILE A 317 14.31 -2.26 18.63
N ILE A 318 13.47 -2.10 19.65
CA ILE A 318 12.49 -1.01 19.73
C ILE A 318 13.14 0.15 20.48
N VAL A 319 13.58 1.18 19.75
CA VAL A 319 14.08 2.42 20.35
C VAL A 319 12.85 3.30 20.69
N ARG A 320 12.22 3.04 21.83
CA ARG A 320 11.22 3.97 22.40
C ARG A 320 11.92 4.84 23.43
N LYS A 321 11.93 6.15 23.22
CA LYS A 321 12.25 7.10 24.29
C LYS A 321 10.95 7.34 25.07
N LEU A 322 11.01 7.22 26.37
CA LEU A 322 9.85 7.38 27.29
C LEU A 322 9.17 8.76 27.20
N ASP A 323 9.83 9.72 26.56
CA ASP A 323 9.43 11.13 26.51
C ASP A 323 9.23 11.65 25.09
N GLU A 324 8.69 10.83 24.19
CA GLU A 324 8.39 11.24 22.80
C GLU A 324 6.88 11.43 22.58
N PRO A 325 6.49 12.36 21.67
CA PRO A 325 5.11 12.49 21.22
C PRO A 325 4.55 11.18 20.64
N GLN A 326 3.24 11.01 20.70
CA GLN A 326 2.58 9.83 20.13
C GLN A 326 2.57 9.86 18.61
N LEU A 327 2.35 8.69 18.01
CA LEU A 327 2.07 8.59 16.58
C LEU A 327 0.69 9.19 16.28
N TYR A 328 0.55 9.89 15.16
CA TYR A 328 -0.75 10.45 14.75
C TYR A 328 -1.84 9.36 14.67
N GLN A 329 -1.51 8.15 14.19
CA GLN A 329 -2.45 7.04 14.17
C GLN A 329 -2.95 6.63 15.56
N ASP A 330 -2.10 6.71 16.59
CA ASP A 330 -2.51 6.39 17.97
C ASP A 330 -3.41 7.50 18.54
N VAL A 331 -3.13 8.76 18.22
CA VAL A 331 -4.02 9.90 18.56
C VAL A 331 -5.40 9.69 17.92
N PHE A 332 -5.44 9.30 16.63
CA PHE A 332 -6.69 8.93 15.96
C PHE A 332 -7.42 7.81 16.70
N GLY A 333 -6.75 6.68 16.96
CA GLY A 333 -7.37 5.51 17.56
C GLY A 333 -7.92 5.78 18.97
N HIS A 334 -7.17 6.47 19.82
CA HIS A 334 -7.63 6.86 21.17
C HIS A 334 -8.79 7.86 21.11
N THR A 335 -8.70 8.87 20.23
CA THR A 335 -9.77 9.86 20.07
C THR A 335 -11.06 9.22 19.56
N LEU A 336 -10.95 8.26 18.63
CA LEU A 336 -12.12 7.53 18.13
C LEU A 336 -12.84 6.75 19.25
N VAL A 337 -12.08 6.06 20.11
CA VAL A 337 -12.66 5.35 21.28
C VAL A 337 -13.40 6.33 22.19
N GLU A 338 -12.78 7.47 22.55
CA GLU A 338 -13.41 8.48 23.41
C GLU A 338 -14.66 9.11 22.80
N LEU A 339 -14.71 9.26 21.48
CA LEU A 339 -15.91 9.72 20.77
C LEU A 339 -17.00 8.64 20.79
N ALA A 340 -16.64 7.39 20.57
CA ALA A 340 -17.57 6.25 20.59
C ALA A 340 -18.14 5.94 21.97
N GLU A 341 -17.44 6.32 23.05
CA GLU A 341 -17.97 6.29 24.42
C GLU A 341 -19.09 7.32 24.63
N LYS A 342 -19.03 8.45 23.91
CA LYS A 342 -20.02 9.54 24.01
C LYS A 342 -21.26 9.33 23.15
N ASP A 343 -21.12 8.63 22.01
CA ASP A 343 -22.22 8.45 21.04
C ASP A 343 -22.16 7.04 20.43
N GLU A 344 -23.22 6.27 20.61
CA GLU A 344 -23.34 4.90 20.09
C GLU A 344 -23.44 4.82 18.57
N ARG A 345 -23.75 5.91 17.91
CA ARG A 345 -23.81 6.00 16.44
C ARG A 345 -22.44 5.99 15.78
N ILE A 346 -21.36 6.26 16.54
CA ILE A 346 -19.99 6.29 16.00
C ILE A 346 -19.52 4.88 15.72
N VAL A 347 -19.08 4.65 14.48
CA VAL A 347 -18.51 3.40 14.01
C VAL A 347 -17.18 3.64 13.30
N GLY A 348 -16.25 2.69 13.42
CA GLY A 348 -14.96 2.71 12.73
C GLY A 348 -14.95 1.76 11.54
N VAL A 349 -14.40 2.20 10.39
CA VAL A 349 -14.24 1.36 9.19
C VAL A 349 -12.82 1.52 8.66
N THR A 350 -12.16 0.41 8.30
CA THR A 350 -10.83 0.44 7.66
C THR A 350 -10.68 -0.69 6.66
N PRO A 351 -10.04 -0.47 5.49
CA PRO A 351 -9.72 -1.53 4.54
C PRO A 351 -8.37 -2.18 4.86
N ALA A 352 -8.38 -3.33 5.56
CA ALA A 352 -7.23 -4.19 5.88
C ALA A 352 -6.07 -3.53 6.65
N MET A 353 -6.33 -2.45 7.38
CA MET A 353 -5.29 -1.69 8.07
C MET A 353 -5.58 -1.46 9.57
N PRO A 354 -6.20 -2.42 10.31
CA PRO A 354 -6.58 -2.17 11.71
C PRO A 354 -5.39 -1.85 12.62
N SER A 355 -4.29 -2.57 12.51
CA SER A 355 -3.06 -2.28 13.26
C SER A 355 -2.34 -1.04 12.73
N GLY A 356 -2.34 -0.84 11.42
CA GLY A 356 -1.65 0.27 10.76
C GLY A 356 -2.24 1.65 11.06
N CYS A 357 -3.56 1.76 11.24
CA CYS A 357 -4.24 3.01 11.57
C CYS A 357 -4.73 3.07 13.04
N SER A 358 -4.32 2.13 13.88
CA SER A 358 -4.73 2.01 15.30
C SER A 358 -6.25 1.84 15.52
N MET A 359 -6.98 1.32 14.51
CA MET A 359 -8.39 0.93 14.64
C MET A 359 -8.56 -0.23 15.66
N THR A 360 -7.48 -0.96 15.95
CA THR A 360 -7.45 -2.01 16.96
C THR A 360 -7.91 -1.55 18.34
N TYR A 361 -7.73 -0.28 18.70
CA TYR A 361 -8.26 0.28 19.94
C TYR A 361 -9.79 0.26 19.96
N MET A 362 -10.40 0.69 18.84
CA MET A 362 -11.87 0.68 18.68
C MET A 362 -12.40 -0.75 18.61
N MET A 363 -11.73 -1.66 17.88
CA MET A 363 -12.10 -3.08 17.80
C MET A 363 -12.06 -3.76 19.15
N LYS A 364 -11.13 -3.38 20.02
CA LYS A 364 -11.03 -3.91 21.39
C LYS A 364 -12.11 -3.35 22.30
N ALA A 365 -12.39 -2.05 22.21
CA ALA A 365 -13.36 -1.38 23.08
C ALA A 365 -14.81 -1.63 22.66
N PHE A 366 -15.07 -1.65 21.34
CA PHE A 366 -16.40 -1.75 20.73
C PHE A 366 -16.36 -2.68 19.49
N PRO A 367 -16.20 -4.01 19.68
CA PRO A 367 -16.01 -4.95 18.58
C PRO A 367 -17.15 -4.94 17.55
N ASP A 368 -18.38 -4.67 17.98
CA ASP A 368 -19.55 -4.62 17.09
C ASP A 368 -19.69 -3.31 16.31
N ARG A 369 -18.81 -2.33 16.56
CA ARG A 369 -18.82 -1.00 15.93
C ARG A 369 -17.52 -0.66 15.20
N ALA A 370 -16.65 -1.65 14.96
CA ALA A 370 -15.41 -1.46 14.23
C ALA A 370 -15.26 -2.57 13.17
N PHE A 371 -15.09 -2.16 11.91
CA PHE A 371 -15.14 -3.04 10.76
C PHE A 371 -13.83 -2.99 9.97
N ASP A 372 -13.20 -4.16 9.82
CA ASP A 372 -12.21 -4.39 8.77
C ASP A 372 -12.93 -5.02 7.57
N VAL A 373 -12.85 -4.36 6.42
CA VAL A 373 -13.55 -4.80 5.19
C VAL A 373 -12.63 -5.49 4.19
N GLY A 374 -11.39 -5.83 4.60
CA GLY A 374 -10.36 -6.38 3.71
C GLY A 374 -9.74 -5.32 2.80
N ILE A 375 -8.90 -5.74 1.84
CA ILE A 375 -8.26 -4.81 0.89
C ILE A 375 -9.30 -4.36 -0.15
N ALA A 376 -10.17 -3.43 0.24
CA ALA A 376 -11.34 -3.01 -0.54
C ALA A 376 -11.72 -1.54 -0.25
N GLU A 377 -10.87 -0.60 -0.67
CA GLU A 377 -11.01 0.83 -0.36
C GLU A 377 -12.32 1.42 -0.90
N GLY A 378 -12.69 1.10 -2.15
CA GLY A 378 -13.97 1.52 -2.71
C GLY A 378 -15.16 1.01 -1.89
N HIS A 379 -15.13 -0.28 -1.51
CA HIS A 379 -16.17 -0.87 -0.66
C HIS A 379 -16.21 -0.18 0.71
N SER A 380 -15.06 0.13 1.33
CA SER A 380 -15.01 0.80 2.64
C SER A 380 -15.74 2.14 2.65
N VAL A 381 -15.60 2.92 1.58
CA VAL A 381 -16.27 4.23 1.44
C VAL A 381 -17.77 4.05 1.18
N THR A 382 -18.17 3.19 0.24
CA THR A 382 -19.59 2.92 -0.05
C THR A 382 -20.31 2.27 1.14
N PHE A 383 -19.65 1.32 1.85
CA PHE A 383 -20.18 0.72 3.07
C PHE A 383 -20.41 1.78 4.16
N SER A 384 -19.42 2.66 4.36
CA SER A 384 -19.56 3.79 5.29
C SER A 384 -20.68 4.74 4.88
N ALA A 385 -20.85 5.01 3.57
CA ALA A 385 -21.97 5.80 3.06
C ALA A 385 -23.33 5.15 3.38
N GLY A 386 -23.43 3.82 3.25
CA GLY A 386 -24.61 3.07 3.66
C GLY A 386 -24.91 3.19 5.16
N LEU A 387 -23.90 3.06 6.01
CA LEU A 387 -24.04 3.27 7.47
C LEU A 387 -24.50 4.69 7.79
N ALA A 388 -23.92 5.70 7.14
CA ALA A 388 -24.32 7.10 7.33
C ALA A 388 -25.75 7.36 6.87
N LYS A 389 -26.21 6.69 5.82
CA LYS A 389 -27.58 6.79 5.32
C LYS A 389 -28.62 6.31 6.33
N GLU A 390 -28.26 5.32 7.14
CA GLU A 390 -29.08 4.76 8.22
C GLU A 390 -28.84 5.46 9.57
N GLY A 391 -28.16 6.61 9.58
CA GLY A 391 -28.02 7.47 10.76
C GLY A 391 -26.82 7.16 11.67
N MET A 392 -25.92 6.26 11.28
CA MET A 392 -24.64 6.09 11.94
C MET A 392 -23.67 7.22 11.54
N ILE A 393 -22.58 7.37 12.31
CA ILE A 393 -21.52 8.37 12.05
C ILE A 393 -20.20 7.61 11.83
N PRO A 394 -19.92 7.18 10.59
CA PRO A 394 -18.71 6.42 10.31
C PRO A 394 -17.46 7.30 10.30
N PHE A 395 -16.40 6.79 10.96
CA PHE A 395 -15.02 7.22 10.78
C PHE A 395 -14.34 6.22 9.86
N CYS A 396 -14.24 6.57 8.57
CA CYS A 396 -13.62 5.74 7.55
C CYS A 396 -12.14 6.10 7.43
N ASN A 397 -11.26 5.23 7.93
CA ASN A 397 -9.82 5.46 7.92
C ASN A 397 -9.15 4.67 6.79
N VAL A 398 -8.59 5.41 5.83
CA VAL A 398 -7.90 4.86 4.65
C VAL A 398 -6.58 5.60 4.47
N TYR A 399 -5.51 4.89 4.04
CA TYR A 399 -4.27 5.58 3.70
C TYR A 399 -4.49 6.52 2.51
N SER A 400 -3.92 7.72 2.57
CA SER A 400 -4.12 8.76 1.57
C SER A 400 -3.82 8.29 0.14
N SER A 401 -2.72 7.55 -0.07
CA SER A 401 -2.38 6.97 -1.38
C SER A 401 -3.38 5.92 -1.86
N PHE A 402 -4.03 5.18 -0.95
CA PHE A 402 -5.01 4.15 -1.29
C PHE A 402 -6.42 4.72 -1.50
N MET A 403 -6.72 5.87 -0.90
CA MET A 403 -8.00 6.58 -1.13
C MET A 403 -8.22 6.94 -2.61
N GLN A 404 -7.16 7.01 -3.41
CA GLN A 404 -7.27 7.21 -4.87
C GLN A 404 -8.17 6.17 -5.54
N ARG A 405 -8.25 4.94 -5.02
CA ARG A 405 -9.13 3.86 -5.51
C ARG A 405 -10.60 4.08 -5.19
N ALA A 406 -10.90 4.92 -4.21
CA ALA A 406 -12.25 5.24 -3.78
C ALA A 406 -12.70 6.65 -4.18
N TYR A 407 -11.99 7.31 -5.11
CA TYR A 407 -12.26 8.69 -5.51
C TYR A 407 -13.67 8.86 -6.07
N ASP A 408 -14.12 7.96 -6.95
CA ASP A 408 -15.49 7.95 -7.46
C ASP A 408 -16.53 7.81 -6.34
N MET A 409 -16.29 6.90 -5.38
CA MET A 409 -17.19 6.65 -4.26
C MET A 409 -17.29 7.87 -3.33
N VAL A 410 -16.20 8.62 -3.14
CA VAL A 410 -16.24 9.90 -2.41
C VAL A 410 -17.13 10.92 -3.12
N ILE A 411 -17.06 11.01 -4.45
CA ILE A 411 -17.87 11.93 -5.23
C ILE A 411 -19.33 11.50 -5.22
N HIS A 412 -19.59 10.27 -5.72
CA HIS A 412 -20.93 9.79 -6.04
C HIS A 412 -21.70 9.35 -4.79
N ASP A 413 -21.07 8.49 -3.95
CA ASP A 413 -21.79 7.85 -2.85
C ASP A 413 -21.86 8.75 -1.61
N VAL A 414 -20.92 9.66 -1.42
CA VAL A 414 -20.78 10.45 -0.21
C VAL A 414 -21.11 11.93 -0.44
N ALA A 415 -20.31 12.62 -1.28
CA ALA A 415 -20.38 14.08 -1.38
C ALA A 415 -21.66 14.56 -2.08
N LEU A 416 -22.11 13.86 -3.13
CA LEU A 416 -23.35 14.16 -3.86
C LEU A 416 -24.58 14.05 -2.93
N GLN A 417 -24.55 13.08 -2.01
CA GLN A 417 -25.63 12.86 -1.04
C GLN A 417 -25.48 13.67 0.26
N LYS A 418 -24.34 14.36 0.46
CA LYS A 418 -24.02 15.14 1.66
C LYS A 418 -24.08 14.31 2.94
N LEU A 419 -23.62 13.07 2.91
CA LEU A 419 -23.73 12.14 4.03
C LEU A 419 -22.80 12.55 5.18
N HIS A 420 -23.28 12.44 6.41
CA HIS A 420 -22.49 12.73 7.61
C HIS A 420 -21.52 11.59 7.90
N MET A 421 -20.31 11.73 7.45
CA MET A 421 -19.21 10.82 7.78
C MET A 421 -17.87 11.55 7.86
N VAL A 422 -16.93 11.01 8.63
CA VAL A 422 -15.57 11.52 8.76
C VAL A 422 -14.62 10.58 8.01
N ILE A 423 -13.99 11.11 6.96
CA ILE A 423 -12.98 10.39 6.19
C ILE A 423 -11.61 10.78 6.74
N CYS A 424 -10.90 9.80 7.30
CA CYS A 424 -9.56 10.01 7.87
C CYS A 424 -8.51 9.47 6.90
N LEU A 425 -7.73 10.38 6.31
CA LEU A 425 -6.64 10.06 5.39
C LEU A 425 -5.34 9.96 6.17
N ASP A 426 -5.00 8.74 6.57
CA ASP A 426 -3.74 8.44 7.24
C ASP A 426 -2.60 8.39 6.21
N ARG A 427 -1.35 8.64 6.61
CA ARG A 427 -0.16 8.69 5.73
C ARG A 427 -0.28 9.73 4.62
N ALA A 428 -0.86 10.89 4.91
CA ALA A 428 -0.88 12.02 3.99
C ALA A 428 0.51 12.65 3.83
N GLY A 429 0.82 13.14 2.63
CA GLY A 429 2.11 13.71 2.28
C GLY A 429 3.19 12.66 1.98
N LEU A 430 4.45 13.05 2.13
CA LEU A 430 5.60 12.15 1.97
C LEU A 430 5.66 11.17 3.15
N VAL A 431 5.78 9.87 2.87
CA VAL A 431 5.71 8.80 3.89
C VAL A 431 7.04 8.08 4.14
N GLY A 432 8.07 8.38 3.36
CA GLY A 432 9.42 7.87 3.63
C GLY A 432 9.81 6.66 2.79
N GLU A 433 10.18 5.57 3.44
CA GLU A 433 10.92 4.46 2.85
C GLU A 433 10.12 3.61 1.85
N ASP A 434 8.79 3.71 1.83
CA ASP A 434 7.93 3.01 0.87
C ASP A 434 7.82 3.73 -0.48
N GLY A 435 8.26 4.98 -0.54
CA GLY A 435 8.48 5.74 -1.78
C GLY A 435 7.24 6.13 -2.56
N ALA A 436 7.43 6.36 -3.85
CA ALA A 436 6.46 6.94 -4.78
C ALA A 436 5.09 6.27 -4.78
N THR A 437 5.02 4.97 -4.54
CA THR A 437 3.76 4.20 -4.53
C THR A 437 2.92 4.44 -3.28
N HIS A 438 3.52 4.96 -2.21
CA HIS A 438 2.86 5.15 -0.91
C HIS A 438 2.72 6.60 -0.49
N HIS A 439 3.39 7.56 -1.16
CA HIS A 439 3.25 8.98 -0.85
C HIS A 439 1.81 9.45 -1.07
N GLY A 440 1.20 9.98 0.00
CA GLY A 440 -0.16 10.55 -0.01
C GLY A 440 -0.16 12.03 -0.39
N VAL A 441 0.47 12.37 -1.52
CA VAL A 441 0.73 13.77 -1.90
C VAL A 441 -0.32 14.39 -2.81
N PHE A 442 -1.24 13.58 -3.35
CA PHE A 442 -2.23 14.04 -4.33
C PHE A 442 -3.58 14.42 -3.73
N ASP A 443 -3.83 14.06 -2.47
CA ASP A 443 -5.13 14.15 -1.81
C ASP A 443 -5.68 15.59 -1.77
N LEU A 444 -4.88 16.59 -1.43
CA LEU A 444 -5.29 18.00 -1.45
C LEU A 444 -5.78 18.41 -2.85
N ALA A 445 -5.05 18.00 -3.89
CA ALA A 445 -5.34 18.40 -5.26
C ALA A 445 -6.61 17.74 -5.82
N TYR A 446 -6.78 16.41 -5.64
CA TYR A 446 -7.91 15.72 -6.24
C TYR A 446 -9.22 15.82 -5.43
N LEU A 447 -9.13 16.06 -4.11
CA LEU A 447 -10.34 16.22 -3.29
C LEU A 447 -10.90 17.65 -3.34
N ARG A 448 -10.05 18.67 -3.52
CA ARG A 448 -10.46 20.07 -3.50
C ARG A 448 -11.62 20.43 -4.46
N PRO A 449 -11.66 19.92 -5.70
CA PRO A 449 -12.74 20.27 -6.62
C PRO A 449 -14.10 19.68 -6.27
N ILE A 450 -14.17 18.67 -5.37
CA ILE A 450 -15.43 17.98 -5.06
C ILE A 450 -16.33 18.92 -4.22
N PRO A 451 -17.58 19.20 -4.65
CA PRO A 451 -18.53 19.99 -3.86
C PRO A 451 -18.89 19.30 -2.53
N ASN A 452 -19.38 20.07 -1.57
CA ASN A 452 -19.91 19.62 -0.28
C ASN A 452 -18.89 18.99 0.68
N LEU A 453 -17.61 18.80 0.31
CA LEU A 453 -16.57 18.33 1.23
C LEU A 453 -16.07 19.48 2.11
N VAL A 454 -15.86 19.19 3.39
CA VAL A 454 -14.92 19.92 4.24
C VAL A 454 -13.59 19.16 4.26
N ILE A 455 -12.46 19.86 4.05
CA ILE A 455 -11.12 19.25 3.99
C ILE A 455 -10.21 20.00 4.93
N ALA A 456 -9.64 19.29 5.92
CA ALA A 456 -8.78 19.86 6.95
C ALA A 456 -7.49 19.05 7.14
N SER A 457 -6.45 19.73 7.63
CA SER A 457 -5.17 19.12 8.02
C SER A 457 -4.70 19.71 9.34
N PRO A 458 -4.52 18.89 10.40
CA PRO A 458 -4.07 19.38 11.70
C PRO A 458 -2.60 19.81 11.66
N LEU A 459 -2.23 20.84 12.42
CA LEU A 459 -0.83 21.21 12.63
C LEU A 459 -0.11 20.24 13.58
N ASN A 460 -0.86 19.73 14.57
CA ASN A 460 -0.35 18.86 15.63
C ASN A 460 -1.43 17.87 16.11
N GLU A 461 -1.11 17.08 17.15
CA GLU A 461 -1.98 16.03 17.71
C GLU A 461 -3.25 16.59 18.32
N LEU A 462 -3.19 17.74 19.01
CA LEU A 462 -4.38 18.37 19.60
C LEU A 462 -5.34 18.84 18.51
N ASP A 463 -4.80 19.41 17.43
CA ASP A 463 -5.63 19.82 16.28
C ASP A 463 -6.28 18.61 15.61
N LEU A 464 -5.57 17.46 15.48
CA LEU A 464 -6.18 16.22 14.98
C LEU A 464 -7.37 15.80 15.83
N ARG A 465 -7.18 15.77 17.16
CA ARG A 465 -8.25 15.45 18.12
C ARG A 465 -9.46 16.37 17.96
N ASN A 466 -9.21 17.66 17.85
CA ASN A 466 -10.24 18.68 17.74
C ASN A 466 -10.94 18.64 16.37
N LEU A 467 -10.24 18.35 15.29
CA LEU A 467 -10.83 18.16 13.96
C LEU A 467 -11.72 16.92 13.90
N MET A 468 -11.33 15.82 14.54
CA MET A 468 -12.19 14.64 14.66
C MET A 468 -13.49 14.97 15.41
N TYR A 469 -13.39 15.72 16.51
CA TYR A 469 -14.55 16.19 17.25
C TYR A 469 -15.40 17.18 16.44
N THR A 470 -14.76 18.08 15.70
CA THR A 470 -15.46 19.04 14.83
C THR A 470 -16.27 18.34 13.74
N GLY A 471 -15.67 17.36 13.05
CA GLY A 471 -16.35 16.59 12.01
C GLY A 471 -17.53 15.76 12.54
N TYR A 472 -17.46 15.32 13.80
CA TYR A 472 -18.54 14.66 14.51
C TYR A 472 -19.65 15.63 14.95
N ALA A 473 -19.28 16.71 15.67
CA ALA A 473 -20.23 17.49 16.45
C ALA A 473 -20.77 18.76 15.75
N ALA A 474 -20.01 19.31 14.79
CA ALA A 474 -20.29 20.63 14.22
C ALA A 474 -20.61 20.64 12.72
N PHE A 475 -20.57 19.49 12.04
CA PHE A 475 -20.82 19.42 10.61
C PHE A 475 -21.66 18.20 10.25
N ASN A 476 -22.79 18.43 9.61
CA ASN A 476 -23.68 17.36 9.13
C ASN A 476 -23.46 17.12 7.62
N GLY A 477 -22.30 16.62 7.29
CA GLY A 477 -21.86 16.33 5.92
C GLY A 477 -20.50 15.62 5.89
N PRO A 478 -19.92 15.40 4.70
CA PRO A 478 -18.64 14.70 4.58
C PRO A 478 -17.45 15.56 4.99
N PHE A 479 -16.74 15.12 6.02
CA PHE A 479 -15.60 15.82 6.63
C PHE A 479 -14.32 15.00 6.43
N VAL A 480 -13.35 15.54 5.71
CA VAL A 480 -12.06 14.90 5.43
C VAL A 480 -10.97 15.47 6.32
N ILE A 481 -10.26 14.61 7.03
CA ILE A 481 -9.10 14.96 7.85
C ILE A 481 -7.89 14.20 7.30
N ARG A 482 -6.84 14.90 6.90
CA ARG A 482 -5.60 14.30 6.45
C ARG A 482 -4.46 14.53 7.45
N TYR A 483 -3.71 13.49 7.80
CA TYR A 483 -2.60 13.57 8.75
C TYR A 483 -1.45 12.63 8.36
N PRO A 484 -0.19 12.94 8.76
CA PRO A 484 0.98 12.23 8.27
C PRO A 484 1.22 10.90 9.00
N ARG A 485 2.13 10.11 8.43
CA ARG A 485 2.79 9.01 9.13
C ARG A 485 3.78 9.58 10.15
N GLY A 486 3.89 8.96 11.32
CA GLY A 486 4.94 9.23 12.28
C GLY A 486 4.46 9.92 13.55
N LYS A 487 5.45 10.44 14.30
CA LYS A 487 5.23 11.15 15.56
C LYS A 487 4.85 12.59 15.29
N GLY A 488 4.05 13.16 16.18
CA GLY A 488 3.77 14.58 16.18
C GLY A 488 4.79 15.39 16.98
N GLU A 489 4.39 16.57 17.42
CA GLU A 489 5.22 17.54 18.14
C GLU A 489 4.75 17.76 19.59
N MET A 490 3.51 17.36 19.94
CA MET A 490 2.89 17.61 21.25
C MET A 490 2.79 16.33 22.08
N LYS A 491 3.19 16.40 23.36
CA LYS A 491 3.01 15.32 24.33
C LYS A 491 1.65 15.42 25.03
N ASP A 492 1.25 16.62 25.40
CA ASP A 492 0.02 16.89 26.17
C ASP A 492 -1.14 17.26 25.23
N TRP A 493 -1.45 16.38 24.28
CA TRP A 493 -2.52 16.59 23.29
C TRP A 493 -3.92 16.19 23.82
N ARG A 494 -4.00 15.44 24.92
CA ARG A 494 -5.25 14.81 25.42
C ARG A 494 -6.04 15.75 26.31
N ASN A 495 -6.28 16.97 25.80
CA ASN A 495 -7.10 17.99 26.44
C ASN A 495 -8.58 17.81 26.12
N GLU A 496 -9.46 18.62 26.73
CA GLU A 496 -10.87 18.69 26.38
C GLU A 496 -11.04 18.97 24.90
N MET A 497 -11.93 18.23 24.23
CA MET A 497 -12.19 18.36 22.79
C MET A 497 -12.93 19.68 22.52
N GLN A 498 -12.45 20.44 21.55
CA GLN A 498 -13.02 21.70 21.13
C GLN A 498 -13.41 21.66 19.65
N VAL A 499 -14.50 22.36 19.33
CA VAL A 499 -14.87 22.60 17.94
C VAL A 499 -13.96 23.67 17.35
N LEU A 500 -13.26 23.33 16.28
CA LEU A 500 -12.53 24.33 15.47
C LEU A 500 -13.49 24.96 14.46
N PRO A 501 -13.60 26.30 14.41
CA PRO A 501 -14.48 26.98 13.46
C PRO A 501 -14.18 26.57 12.02
N ILE A 502 -15.15 25.98 11.32
CA ILE A 502 -14.96 25.49 9.96
C ILE A 502 -14.65 26.63 9.01
N GLY A 503 -13.60 26.47 8.20
CA GLY A 503 -13.16 27.45 7.25
C GLY A 503 -12.43 28.66 7.87
N LYS A 504 -11.92 28.53 9.10
CA LYS A 504 -11.13 29.55 9.74
C LYS A 504 -9.67 29.10 9.93
N GLY A 505 -8.76 29.97 9.52
CA GLY A 505 -7.34 29.84 9.78
C GLY A 505 -6.96 30.43 11.14
N LYS A 506 -5.72 30.16 11.54
CA LYS A 506 -5.15 30.64 12.81
C LYS A 506 -3.86 31.42 12.54
N LYS A 507 -3.78 32.66 13.01
CA LYS A 507 -2.52 33.40 13.00
C LYS A 507 -1.62 32.86 14.12
N LEU A 508 -0.45 32.35 13.74
CA LEU A 508 0.55 31.83 14.67
C LEU A 508 1.60 32.89 15.04
N ARG A 509 1.87 33.83 14.14
CA ARG A 509 2.87 34.89 14.34
C ARG A 509 2.48 36.16 13.58
N ASP A 510 2.71 37.32 14.19
CA ASP A 510 2.59 38.61 13.53
C ASP A 510 3.85 38.95 12.72
N GLY A 511 3.67 39.70 11.64
CA GLY A 511 4.74 40.22 10.79
C GLY A 511 4.18 41.15 9.72
N ASP A 512 5.07 41.88 9.03
CA ASP A 512 4.67 42.96 8.10
C ASP A 512 5.28 42.82 6.69
N ASP A 513 6.41 42.09 6.53
CA ASP A 513 7.10 42.02 5.24
C ASP A 513 6.63 40.82 4.37
N ILE A 514 6.47 39.64 4.99
CA ILE A 514 6.13 38.39 4.31
C ILE A 514 5.01 37.70 5.06
N ALA A 515 4.00 37.20 4.35
CA ALA A 515 3.03 36.24 4.89
C ALA A 515 3.38 34.83 4.48
N VAL A 516 3.57 33.93 5.45
CA VAL A 516 3.70 32.48 5.21
C VAL A 516 2.39 31.81 5.59
N LEU A 517 1.81 31.08 4.64
CA LEU A 517 0.58 30.31 4.82
C LEU A 517 0.94 28.83 4.76
N SER A 518 0.71 28.08 5.82
CA SER A 518 0.95 26.65 5.86
C SER A 518 -0.35 25.87 6.06
N ILE A 519 -0.38 24.60 5.64
CA ILE A 519 -1.48 23.69 5.93
C ILE A 519 -0.94 22.34 6.41
N GLY A 520 -1.35 21.97 7.63
CA GLY A 520 -0.95 20.72 8.26
C GLY A 520 0.44 20.74 8.90
N PRO A 521 0.99 19.57 9.29
CA PRO A 521 2.20 19.46 10.12
C PRO A 521 3.47 20.05 9.50
N ILE A 522 3.52 20.26 8.18
CA ILE A 522 4.62 20.97 7.52
C ILE A 522 4.79 22.41 8.05
N GLY A 523 3.76 22.98 8.67
CA GLY A 523 3.82 24.25 9.37
C GLY A 523 4.87 24.28 10.49
N ASN A 524 5.23 23.13 11.06
CA ASN A 524 6.30 23.03 12.07
C ASN A 524 7.69 23.28 11.44
N GLU A 525 7.92 22.91 10.18
CA GLU A 525 9.14 23.28 9.46
C GLU A 525 9.19 24.79 9.16
N VAL A 526 8.04 25.42 8.91
CA VAL A 526 7.93 26.87 8.77
C VAL A 526 8.30 27.59 10.08
N ILE A 527 7.80 27.10 11.23
CA ILE A 527 8.14 27.66 12.54
C ILE A 527 9.67 27.63 12.77
N LYS A 528 10.29 26.46 12.49
CA LYS A 528 11.76 26.31 12.59
C LYS A 528 12.49 27.25 11.64
N ALA A 529 12.04 27.36 10.40
CA ALA A 529 12.65 28.24 9.39
C ALA A 529 12.60 29.73 9.79
N ILE A 530 11.48 30.17 10.36
CA ILE A 530 11.32 31.57 10.83
C ILE A 530 12.29 31.86 11.99
N GLU A 531 12.47 30.93 12.93
CA GLU A 531 13.44 31.13 14.02
C GLU A 531 14.88 31.15 13.50
N MET A 532 15.22 30.42 12.43
CA MET A 532 16.56 30.45 11.81
C MET A 532 16.91 31.86 11.21
N VAL A 533 15.91 32.58 10.71
CA VAL A 533 16.14 33.91 10.07
C VAL A 533 15.78 35.10 10.97
N LYS A 534 15.53 34.84 12.24
CA LYS A 534 15.07 35.85 13.22
C LYS A 534 15.97 37.12 13.31
N GLU A 535 17.29 36.93 13.17
CA GLU A 535 18.27 38.02 13.27
C GLU A 535 18.48 38.77 11.94
N GLU A 536 17.88 38.29 10.85
CA GLU A 536 18.04 38.93 9.52
C GLU A 536 17.15 40.18 9.31
N GLY A 537 16.33 40.55 10.30
CA GLY A 537 15.52 41.77 10.30
C GLY A 537 14.34 41.73 9.32
N VAL A 538 13.85 40.55 8.94
CA VAL A 538 12.64 40.37 8.13
C VAL A 538 11.46 40.12 9.06
N SER A 539 10.39 40.88 8.91
CA SER A 539 9.16 40.76 9.70
C SER A 539 8.21 39.75 9.03
N ILE A 540 8.14 38.52 9.57
CA ILE A 540 7.43 37.42 8.95
C ILE A 540 6.18 37.04 9.74
N ALA A 541 5.02 37.15 9.11
CA ALA A 541 3.77 36.59 9.62
C ALA A 541 3.63 35.12 9.25
N HIS A 542 3.06 34.32 10.14
CA HIS A 542 2.75 32.91 9.87
C HIS A 542 1.30 32.59 10.21
N TYR A 543 0.62 31.96 9.26
CA TYR A 543 -0.77 31.55 9.38
C TYR A 543 -0.88 30.04 9.12
N ASP A 544 -1.50 29.30 10.06
CA ASP A 544 -1.97 27.94 9.83
C ASP A 544 -3.39 28.01 9.26
N MET A 545 -3.56 27.53 8.04
CA MET A 545 -4.84 27.64 7.34
C MET A 545 -5.82 26.57 7.77
N ILE A 546 -5.38 25.49 8.43
CA ILE A 546 -6.19 24.38 8.95
C ILE A 546 -7.06 23.72 7.86
N TYR A 547 -7.89 24.52 7.17
CA TYR A 547 -8.84 24.08 6.16
C TYR A 547 -8.37 24.41 4.74
N LEU A 548 -8.37 23.40 3.88
CA LEU A 548 -8.26 23.59 2.44
C LEU A 548 -9.63 23.97 1.84
N LYS A 549 -10.72 23.44 2.44
CA LYS A 549 -12.07 23.66 1.97
C LYS A 549 -13.06 23.60 3.15
N PRO A 550 -13.87 24.65 3.36
CA PRO A 550 -13.71 25.96 2.72
C PRO A 550 -12.43 26.67 3.19
N LEU A 551 -11.83 27.49 2.35
CA LEU A 551 -10.74 28.37 2.74
C LEU A 551 -11.27 29.55 3.58
N ASP A 552 -10.41 30.12 4.44
CA ASP A 552 -10.71 31.36 5.14
C ASP A 552 -10.52 32.56 4.19
N GLU A 553 -11.57 32.85 3.41
CA GLU A 553 -11.53 33.94 2.43
C GLU A 553 -11.35 35.31 3.09
N GLU A 554 -11.94 35.54 4.28
CA GLU A 554 -11.77 36.82 5.02
C GLU A 554 -10.30 37.04 5.35
N LEU A 555 -9.63 36.03 5.90
CA LEU A 555 -8.20 36.06 6.20
C LEU A 555 -7.36 36.25 4.93
N LEU A 556 -7.70 35.55 3.84
CA LEU A 556 -6.99 35.69 2.57
C LEU A 556 -7.17 37.06 1.95
N HIS A 557 -8.33 37.69 2.10
CA HIS A 557 -8.55 39.09 1.72
C HIS A 557 -7.71 40.08 2.54
N GLU A 558 -7.57 39.89 3.85
CA GLU A 558 -6.68 40.69 4.70
C GLU A 558 -5.22 40.54 4.25
N ILE A 559 -4.77 39.31 4.01
CA ILE A 559 -3.42 38.99 3.55
C ILE A 559 -3.15 39.61 2.18
N GLY A 560 -4.07 39.44 1.21
CA GLY A 560 -3.94 40.00 -0.14
C GLY A 560 -3.86 41.52 -0.21
N ARG A 561 -4.49 42.23 0.76
CA ARG A 561 -4.39 43.69 0.86
C ARG A 561 -3.09 44.17 1.54
N LYS A 562 -2.57 43.36 2.49
CA LYS A 562 -1.46 43.74 3.34
C LYS A 562 -0.10 43.38 2.75
N TYR A 563 0.04 42.20 2.16
CA TYR A 563 1.34 41.65 1.81
C TYR A 563 1.59 41.66 0.30
N ASN A 564 2.74 42.15 -0.10
CA ASN A 564 3.23 42.05 -1.49
C ASN A 564 3.95 40.71 -1.75
N ARG A 565 4.33 39.98 -0.69
CA ARG A 565 5.04 38.70 -0.78
C ARG A 565 4.35 37.66 0.10
N ILE A 566 3.92 36.59 -0.53
CA ILE A 566 3.24 35.46 0.12
C ILE A 566 3.99 34.15 -0.19
N ILE A 567 4.18 33.32 0.81
CA ILE A 567 4.76 31.98 0.64
C ILE A 567 3.73 30.97 1.13
N THR A 568 3.34 30.02 0.29
CA THR A 568 2.48 28.90 0.71
C THR A 568 3.29 27.62 0.88
N VAL A 569 3.01 26.86 1.93
CA VAL A 569 3.74 25.62 2.26
C VAL A 569 2.75 24.48 2.51
N GLU A 570 2.88 23.40 1.74
CA GLU A 570 2.01 22.22 1.82
C GLU A 570 2.82 20.93 1.67
N ASN A 571 2.48 19.88 2.42
CA ASN A 571 2.99 18.53 2.20
C ASN A 571 2.05 17.78 1.22
N GLY A 572 2.03 18.29 -0.01
CA GLY A 572 1.23 17.85 -1.14
C GLY A 572 1.82 18.41 -2.43
N VAL A 573 1.30 17.95 -3.58
CA VAL A 573 1.75 18.49 -4.88
C VAL A 573 1.39 19.95 -5.03
N ILE A 574 2.33 20.76 -5.52
CA ILE A 574 2.11 22.21 -5.72
C ILE A 574 1.10 22.53 -6.83
N LYS A 575 0.81 21.56 -7.71
CA LYS A 575 -0.16 21.72 -8.79
C LYS A 575 -1.55 21.29 -8.33
N GLY A 576 -2.48 22.24 -8.26
CA GLY A 576 -3.87 21.99 -7.85
C GLY A 576 -4.11 21.86 -6.34
N GLY A 577 -3.06 21.91 -5.49
CA GLY A 577 -3.16 21.82 -4.04
C GLY A 577 -3.52 23.16 -3.37
N PHE A 578 -3.08 23.31 -2.11
CA PHE A 578 -3.38 24.47 -1.27
C PHE A 578 -2.85 25.79 -1.83
N GLY A 579 -1.57 25.81 -2.26
CA GLY A 579 -0.99 27.02 -2.84
C GLY A 579 -1.68 27.46 -4.13
N SER A 580 -2.22 26.52 -4.92
CA SER A 580 -3.04 26.84 -6.10
C SER A 580 -4.37 27.47 -5.70
N ALA A 581 -5.03 26.95 -4.65
CA ALA A 581 -6.29 27.50 -4.15
C ALA A 581 -6.12 28.95 -3.65
N GLY A 582 -5.03 29.23 -2.92
CA GLY A 582 -4.69 30.60 -2.51
C GLY A 582 -4.46 31.54 -3.69
N LEU A 583 -3.74 31.08 -4.73
CA LEU A 583 -3.53 31.86 -5.96
C LEU A 583 -4.82 32.19 -6.70
N GLU A 584 -5.76 31.24 -6.79
CA GLU A 584 -7.07 31.47 -7.42
C GLU A 584 -7.82 32.62 -6.72
N ILE A 585 -7.88 32.60 -5.38
CA ILE A 585 -8.53 33.68 -4.61
C ILE A 585 -7.81 35.04 -4.82
N MET A 586 -6.48 35.06 -4.85
CA MET A 586 -5.73 36.30 -5.12
C MET A 586 -6.06 36.84 -6.51
N ALA A 587 -6.05 35.98 -7.53
CA ALA A 587 -6.31 36.37 -8.91
C ALA A 587 -7.77 36.83 -9.12
N ASP A 588 -8.75 36.09 -8.60
CA ASP A 588 -10.18 36.37 -8.76
C ASP A 588 -10.58 37.72 -8.11
N ASN A 589 -9.82 38.14 -7.08
CA ASN A 589 -10.08 39.38 -6.36
C ASN A 589 -9.12 40.51 -6.72
N GLY A 590 -8.31 40.37 -7.75
CA GLY A 590 -7.43 41.41 -8.28
C GLY A 590 -6.24 41.74 -7.39
N TYR A 591 -5.87 40.87 -6.45
CA TYR A 591 -4.63 41.02 -5.68
C TYR A 591 -3.43 40.54 -6.51
N THR A 592 -2.32 41.24 -6.43
CA THR A 592 -1.13 40.94 -7.23
C THR A 592 0.14 40.72 -6.39
N PRO A 593 0.07 39.95 -5.28
CA PRO A 593 1.28 39.66 -4.52
C PRO A 593 2.19 38.72 -5.31
N HIS A 594 3.51 38.79 -5.05
CA HIS A 594 4.41 37.74 -5.50
C HIS A 594 4.19 36.50 -4.64
N VAL A 595 3.63 35.42 -5.22
CA VAL A 595 3.34 34.19 -4.50
C VAL A 595 4.36 33.11 -4.85
N LYS A 596 5.12 32.65 -3.85
CA LYS A 596 5.97 31.46 -3.92
C LYS A 596 5.25 30.27 -3.32
N ARG A 597 5.14 29.18 -4.06
CA ARG A 597 4.56 27.93 -3.55
C ARG A 597 5.67 26.93 -3.23
N ILE A 598 5.64 26.34 -2.04
CA ILE A 598 6.54 25.28 -1.57
C ILE A 598 5.71 24.03 -1.30
N GLY A 599 6.12 22.91 -1.88
CA GLY A 599 5.47 21.63 -1.78
C GLY A 599 6.14 20.61 -2.72
N VAL A 600 5.52 19.48 -2.89
CA VAL A 600 6.05 18.41 -3.75
C VAL A 600 6.01 18.87 -5.22
N PRO A 601 7.15 18.85 -5.94
CA PRO A 601 7.23 19.28 -7.33
C PRO A 601 6.46 18.31 -8.27
N ASP A 602 6.35 18.68 -9.55
CA ASP A 602 5.74 17.86 -10.60
C ASP A 602 6.66 16.68 -11.00
N ALA A 603 6.90 15.79 -10.05
CA ALA A 603 7.71 14.61 -10.20
C ALA A 603 7.27 13.54 -9.17
N PHE A 604 7.42 12.27 -9.52
CA PHE A 604 7.33 11.20 -8.54
C PHE A 604 8.58 11.22 -7.65
N ILE A 605 8.36 11.31 -6.34
CA ILE A 605 9.44 11.34 -5.36
C ILE A 605 9.75 9.90 -4.93
N GLU A 606 11.00 9.52 -5.05
CA GLU A 606 11.48 8.20 -4.68
C GLU A 606 11.48 8.01 -3.14
N HIS A 607 11.96 6.87 -2.68
CA HIS A 607 12.03 6.49 -1.27
C HIS A 607 13.24 7.13 -0.56
N GLY A 608 13.12 7.29 0.76
CA GLY A 608 14.14 7.84 1.64
C GLY A 608 13.55 8.14 3.02
N SER A 609 14.33 8.69 3.94
CA SER A 609 13.79 9.23 5.19
C SER A 609 13.01 10.52 4.94
N ILE A 610 12.02 10.84 5.77
CA ILE A 610 11.24 12.08 5.63
C ILE A 610 12.14 13.34 5.56
N PRO A 611 13.18 13.50 6.41
CA PRO A 611 14.08 14.65 6.29
C PRO A 611 14.80 14.76 4.94
N GLU A 612 15.30 13.62 4.40
CA GLU A 612 15.95 13.59 3.09
C GLU A 612 14.97 13.98 1.97
N LEU A 613 13.72 13.50 2.04
CA LEU A 613 12.70 13.81 1.06
C LEU A 613 12.22 15.28 1.18
N TYR A 614 12.12 15.82 2.39
CA TYR A 614 11.81 17.24 2.57
C TYR A 614 12.94 18.10 1.99
N GLN A 615 14.20 17.75 2.23
CA GLN A 615 15.35 18.45 1.64
C GLN A 615 15.33 18.38 0.11
N LEU A 616 15.06 17.19 -0.45
CA LEU A 616 14.94 16.99 -1.91
C LEU A 616 13.87 17.88 -2.53
N CYS A 617 12.73 18.07 -1.84
CA CYS A 617 11.61 18.89 -2.30
C CYS A 617 11.75 20.38 -1.91
N GLY A 618 12.79 20.78 -1.17
CA GLY A 618 12.95 22.14 -0.67
C GLY A 618 11.90 22.53 0.39
N MET A 619 11.41 21.56 1.14
CA MET A 619 10.36 21.68 2.15
C MET A 619 10.89 21.61 3.59
N ASP A 620 12.19 21.36 3.79
CA ASP A 620 12.85 21.39 5.08
C ASP A 620 13.04 22.83 5.58
N ALA A 621 13.27 22.97 6.89
CA ALA A 621 13.39 24.29 7.52
C ALA A 621 14.49 25.16 6.91
N GLU A 622 15.66 24.59 6.54
CA GLU A 622 16.76 25.32 5.93
C GLU A 622 16.42 25.83 4.53
N SER A 623 15.76 25.02 3.74
CA SER A 623 15.31 25.39 2.39
C SER A 623 14.23 26.46 2.44
N ILE A 624 13.27 26.35 3.37
CA ILE A 624 12.25 27.36 3.61
C ILE A 624 12.91 28.67 4.09
N ALA A 625 13.86 28.60 5.04
CA ALA A 625 14.57 29.78 5.56
C ALA A 625 15.26 30.59 4.46
N LYS A 626 15.85 29.91 3.46
CA LYS A 626 16.44 30.59 2.28
C LYS A 626 15.41 31.40 1.50
N GLN A 627 14.14 30.95 1.45
CA GLN A 627 13.06 31.67 0.78
C GLN A 627 12.47 32.82 1.61
N LEU A 628 12.77 32.85 2.92
CA LEU A 628 12.30 33.93 3.83
C LEU A 628 13.23 35.14 3.85
N LYS A 629 14.43 35.03 3.28
CA LYS A 629 15.38 36.14 3.24
C LYS A 629 14.92 37.27 2.31
N LYS A 630 15.41 38.51 2.55
CA LYS A 630 15.21 39.60 1.59
C LYS A 630 15.83 39.23 0.25
N GLU A 631 15.08 39.39 -0.82
CA GLU A 631 15.66 39.42 -2.17
C GLU A 631 16.51 40.69 -2.27
N ASN A 632 17.81 40.52 -2.53
CA ASN A 632 18.75 41.63 -2.74
C ASN A 632 18.43 42.37 -4.04
#